data_d0311cb4bb49395776d5e1b18265d2da
#
_entry.id   d0311cb4bb49395776d5e1b18265d2da
#
_cell.length_a   1.000
_cell.length_b   1.000
_cell.length_c   1.000
_cell.angle_alpha   90.00
_cell.angle_beta   90.00
_cell.angle_gamma   90.00
#
_symmetry.space_group_name_H-M   'P 1'
#
loop_
_entity.id
_entity.type
_entity.pdbx_description
1 polymer ?
#
loop_
_entity_poly.entity_id
_entity_poly.type
_entity_poly.pdbx_seq_one_letter_code
_entity_poly.pdbx_strand_id
1 'polypeptide(L)'
;MNKKGIKLWPVGIALVGLFACSQSVEAQNIVKVALDGSKNIKALLGESINNVDSLVVSGKMTDEDFEAVRMASIYGQLTGLNIESVTFEDNRLPEGAFDGADPKVNMTTAKFRYITLPDNLVSLGAFAFQFCPELKNVNIPVTLKELGGYTFFECHEIFKGQCLEIPTDVTVIPSLCFCYCEGIGDVKFPDGLKRIENGAFVNCNFNNMILPENLEYIGPDAFLYVDYEQEAASERNNAIKGDIYCKAVNPPVCDDDNRGKWPFVADAEKTVYVPVGSAEAYRNAPGWRLFTKFVELEEFPTTGLTELAMPNVDAAVYDLQGNRVTAPVKGQIYISEGKKFIAR
;
A
#
# COMPACT_ATOMS: atom_id res chain seq x y z
N MET A 1 0.68 66.74 0.68
CA MET A 1 -0.02 65.89 -0.29
C MET A 1 0.32 64.43 0.04
N ASN A 2 -0.58 63.75 0.75
CA ASN A 2 -0.40 62.39 1.22
C ASN A 2 -0.92 61.41 0.16
N LYS A 3 -0.03 60.57 -0.40
CA LYS A 3 -0.42 59.40 -1.19
C LYS A 3 -0.58 58.22 -0.20
N LYS A 4 -1.82 57.86 0.10
CA LYS A 4 -2.16 56.62 0.79
C LYS A 4 -1.98 55.48 -0.21
N GLY A 5 -0.96 54.65 -0.02
CA GLY A 5 -0.78 53.38 -0.71
C GLY A 5 -1.76 52.34 -0.17
N ILE A 6 -2.59 51.78 -1.03
CA ILE A 6 -3.49 50.67 -0.77
C ILE A 6 -2.59 49.43 -0.65
N LYS A 7 -2.52 48.82 0.54
CA LYS A 7 -1.93 47.49 0.75
C LYS A 7 -2.92 46.44 0.25
N LEU A 8 -2.69 45.94 -0.94
CA LEU A 8 -3.28 44.69 -1.39
C LEU A 8 -2.52 43.55 -0.69
N TRP A 9 -3.20 42.82 0.16
CA TRP A 9 -2.74 41.52 0.65
C TRP A 9 -3.16 40.48 -0.37
N PRO A 10 -2.24 39.67 -0.96
CA PRO A 10 -2.64 38.52 -1.74
C PRO A 10 -3.04 37.40 -0.80
N VAL A 11 -4.30 36.99 -0.92
CA VAL A 11 -4.82 35.77 -0.32
C VAL A 11 -4.14 34.59 -1.03
N GLY A 12 -3.44 33.75 -0.28
CA GLY A 12 -3.31 32.34 -0.59
C GLY A 12 -2.02 31.81 -1.22
N ILE A 13 -0.89 32.52 -1.25
CA ILE A 13 0.39 31.87 -1.62
C ILE A 13 1.43 32.17 -0.55
N ALA A 14 1.73 31.19 0.28
CA ALA A 14 2.88 31.26 1.21
C ALA A 14 4.02 30.43 0.61
N LEU A 15 5.03 31.12 0.07
CA LEU A 15 6.32 30.51 -0.24
C LEU A 15 7.05 30.29 1.09
N VAL A 16 7.40 29.06 1.41
CA VAL A 16 8.17 28.77 2.64
C VAL A 16 9.45 28.01 2.32
N GLY A 17 10.49 28.69 2.60
CA GLY A 17 11.76 28.41 3.24
C GLY A 17 12.50 27.11 2.97
N LEU A 18 13.71 27.29 2.43
CA LEU A 18 14.83 26.36 2.35
C LEU A 18 15.21 25.80 3.71
N PHE A 19 15.25 24.46 3.82
CA PHE A 19 16.07 23.76 4.81
C PHE A 19 17.30 23.17 4.08
N ALA A 20 18.45 23.74 4.37
CA ALA A 20 19.73 23.21 3.89
C ALA A 20 20.23 22.14 4.87
N CYS A 21 20.33 20.90 4.42
CA CYS A 21 21.18 19.88 5.01
C CYS A 21 22.19 19.43 3.94
N SER A 22 23.46 19.41 4.28
CA SER A 22 24.60 19.28 3.41
C SER A 22 24.79 17.87 2.85
N GLN A 23 24.20 17.62 1.75
CA GLN A 23 24.56 16.78 0.59
C GLN A 23 23.63 17.26 -0.52
N SER A 24 24.11 17.43 -1.75
CA SER A 24 23.41 18.08 -2.85
C SER A 24 22.02 17.51 -3.12
N VAL A 25 21.06 17.91 -2.29
CA VAL A 25 19.63 17.76 -2.52
C VAL A 25 19.24 18.99 -3.31
N GLU A 26 18.87 18.83 -4.56
CA GLU A 26 18.20 19.87 -5.32
C GLU A 26 17.07 20.42 -4.43
N ALA A 27 16.99 21.74 -4.30
CA ALA A 27 16.01 22.39 -3.44
C ALA A 27 14.61 22.04 -3.97
N GLN A 28 13.82 21.26 -3.19
CA GLN A 28 12.47 20.88 -3.58
C GLN A 28 11.58 22.12 -3.66
N ASN A 29 10.89 22.30 -4.79
CA ASN A 29 9.90 23.34 -4.96
C ASN A 29 8.57 22.89 -4.33
N ILE A 30 8.34 23.26 -3.05
CA ILE A 30 7.14 22.91 -2.30
C ILE A 30 6.15 24.09 -2.37
N VAL A 31 4.96 23.83 -2.90
CA VAL A 31 3.88 24.81 -3.00
C VAL A 31 2.72 24.42 -2.10
N LYS A 32 2.14 25.41 -1.40
CA LYS A 32 0.95 25.24 -0.56
C LYS A 32 -0.24 25.96 -1.18
N VAL A 33 -1.37 25.25 -1.29
CA VAL A 33 -2.62 25.75 -1.85
C VAL A 33 -3.76 25.54 -0.85
N ALA A 34 -4.51 26.60 -0.58
CA ALA A 34 -5.74 26.54 0.19
C ALA A 34 -6.93 26.77 -0.75
N LEU A 35 -7.82 25.79 -0.83
CA LEU A 35 -9.02 25.83 -1.68
C LEU A 35 -10.20 26.30 -0.83
N ASP A 36 -10.67 27.51 -1.09
CA ASP A 36 -11.83 28.15 -0.44
C ASP A 36 -13.13 28.04 -1.27
N GLY A 37 -13.06 27.29 -2.38
CA GLY A 37 -14.17 27.11 -3.32
C GLY A 37 -14.29 28.22 -4.39
N SER A 38 -13.48 29.29 -4.32
CA SER A 38 -13.53 30.38 -5.32
C SER A 38 -12.69 30.08 -6.55
N LYS A 39 -11.62 29.30 -6.42
CA LYS A 39 -10.70 28.91 -7.50
C LYS A 39 -10.18 27.50 -7.27
N ASN A 40 -10.00 26.76 -8.35
CA ASN A 40 -9.35 25.48 -8.37
C ASN A 40 -7.81 25.62 -8.48
N ILE A 41 -7.07 24.52 -8.32
CA ILE A 41 -5.60 24.48 -8.39
C ILE A 41 -5.08 25.06 -9.71
N LYS A 42 -5.71 24.71 -10.83
CA LYS A 42 -5.33 25.21 -12.15
C LYS A 42 -5.48 26.73 -12.28
N ALA A 43 -6.53 27.29 -11.71
CA ALA A 43 -6.75 28.74 -11.71
C ALA A 43 -5.77 29.49 -10.78
N LEU A 44 -5.25 28.82 -9.73
CA LEU A 44 -4.29 29.39 -8.78
C LEU A 44 -2.85 29.30 -9.28
N LEU A 45 -2.44 28.19 -9.87
CA LEU A 45 -1.06 27.90 -10.26
C LEU A 45 -0.80 28.02 -11.76
N GLY A 46 -1.83 27.88 -12.61
CA GLY A 46 -1.63 27.84 -14.07
C GLY A 46 -0.62 26.77 -14.48
N GLU A 47 0.21 27.08 -15.47
CA GLU A 47 1.27 26.19 -15.95
C GLU A 47 2.41 25.96 -14.93
N SER A 48 2.50 26.80 -13.88
CA SER A 48 3.55 26.66 -12.87
C SER A 48 3.44 25.39 -12.05
N ILE A 49 2.26 24.74 -12.03
CA ILE A 49 2.06 23.45 -11.37
C ILE A 49 2.99 22.36 -11.91
N ASN A 50 3.37 22.44 -13.19
CA ASN A 50 4.26 21.47 -13.85
C ASN A 50 5.71 21.53 -13.34
N ASN A 51 6.09 22.60 -12.63
CA ASN A 51 7.41 22.81 -12.05
C ASN A 51 7.43 22.60 -10.53
N VAL A 52 6.34 22.07 -9.95
CA VAL A 52 6.22 21.81 -8.51
C VAL A 52 6.67 20.39 -8.21
N ASP A 53 7.60 20.22 -7.27
CA ASP A 53 8.04 18.89 -6.83
C ASP A 53 7.09 18.29 -5.78
N SER A 54 6.58 19.14 -4.88
CA SER A 54 5.65 18.73 -3.83
C SER A 54 4.53 19.77 -3.64
N LEU A 55 3.30 19.28 -3.58
CA LEU A 55 2.10 20.09 -3.41
C LEU A 55 1.42 19.76 -2.08
N VAL A 56 1.12 20.79 -1.28
CA VAL A 56 0.32 20.68 -0.07
C VAL A 56 -1.02 21.37 -0.30
N VAL A 57 -2.11 20.60 -0.20
CA VAL A 57 -3.47 21.13 -0.47
C VAL A 57 -4.30 21.06 0.80
N SER A 58 -5.11 22.08 1.02
CA SER A 58 -6.13 22.14 2.08
C SER A 58 -7.46 22.65 1.53
N GLY A 59 -8.56 22.37 2.23
CA GLY A 59 -9.91 22.73 1.81
C GLY A 59 -10.61 21.61 1.04
N LYS A 60 -11.47 21.94 0.08
CA LYS A 60 -12.25 20.95 -0.69
C LYS A 60 -11.74 20.88 -2.12
N MET A 61 -11.23 19.73 -2.52
CA MET A 61 -10.84 19.45 -3.91
C MET A 61 -12.07 19.10 -4.76
N THR A 62 -12.04 19.51 -6.02
CA THR A 62 -13.00 19.16 -7.07
C THR A 62 -12.38 18.14 -8.04
N ASP A 63 -13.17 17.58 -8.95
CA ASP A 63 -12.66 16.66 -10.00
C ASP A 63 -11.61 17.34 -10.88
N GLU A 64 -11.75 18.65 -11.15
CA GLU A 64 -10.76 19.44 -11.89
C GLU A 64 -9.43 19.58 -11.12
N ASP A 65 -9.47 19.63 -9.77
CA ASP A 65 -8.27 19.68 -8.95
C ASP A 65 -7.54 18.34 -8.98
N PHE A 66 -8.26 17.22 -8.91
CA PHE A 66 -7.67 15.90 -9.07
C PHE A 66 -7.04 15.73 -10.45
N GLU A 67 -7.72 16.15 -11.51
CA GLU A 67 -7.17 16.12 -12.87
C GLU A 67 -5.89 16.95 -12.97
N ALA A 68 -5.88 18.18 -12.43
CA ALA A 68 -4.70 19.04 -12.46
C ALA A 68 -3.51 18.40 -11.73
N VAL A 69 -3.74 17.76 -10.58
CA VAL A 69 -2.71 17.06 -9.80
C VAL A 69 -2.18 15.83 -10.55
N ARG A 70 -3.05 15.02 -11.15
CA ARG A 70 -2.66 13.88 -11.98
C ARG A 70 -1.79 14.32 -13.16
N MET A 71 -2.25 15.33 -13.92
CA MET A 71 -1.51 15.85 -15.08
C MET A 71 -0.15 16.43 -14.68
N ALA A 72 -0.06 17.09 -13.52
CA ALA A 72 1.22 17.58 -12.99
C ALA A 72 2.19 16.46 -12.60
N SER A 73 1.70 15.31 -12.16
CA SER A 73 2.54 14.13 -11.92
C SER A 73 2.94 13.43 -13.21
N ILE A 74 2.04 13.34 -14.19
CA ILE A 74 2.30 12.66 -15.47
C ILE A 74 3.25 13.49 -16.35
N TYR A 75 2.93 14.74 -16.60
CA TYR A 75 3.65 15.60 -17.56
C TYR A 75 4.63 16.58 -16.90
N GLY A 76 4.44 16.90 -15.61
CA GLY A 76 5.28 17.80 -14.84
C GLY A 76 6.31 17.08 -13.98
N GLN A 77 6.63 17.67 -12.83
CA GLN A 77 7.65 17.21 -11.87
C GLN A 77 7.05 16.77 -10.53
N LEU A 78 5.71 16.75 -10.38
CA LEU A 78 5.05 16.47 -9.10
C LEU A 78 5.26 15.03 -8.68
N THR A 79 6.00 14.84 -7.59
CA THR A 79 6.30 13.54 -6.98
C THR A 79 5.73 13.39 -5.56
N GLY A 80 5.50 14.50 -4.86
CA GLY A 80 4.98 14.54 -3.51
C GLY A 80 3.64 15.26 -3.40
N LEU A 81 2.66 14.67 -2.71
CA LEU A 81 1.36 15.25 -2.49
C LEU A 81 0.96 15.09 -1.02
N ASN A 82 0.60 16.20 -0.37
CA ASN A 82 0.00 16.18 0.96
C ASN A 82 -1.40 16.79 0.89
N ILE A 83 -2.40 15.97 1.17
CA ILE A 83 -3.82 16.34 1.23
C ILE A 83 -4.42 16.05 2.61
N GLU A 84 -3.60 15.92 3.65
CA GLU A 84 -4.02 15.65 5.02
C GLU A 84 -5.15 16.60 5.51
N SER A 85 -5.09 17.86 5.06
CA SER A 85 -6.07 18.90 5.41
C SER A 85 -7.18 19.09 4.37
N VAL A 86 -7.34 18.16 3.42
CA VAL A 86 -8.46 18.16 2.47
C VAL A 86 -9.67 17.47 3.10
N THR A 87 -10.85 18.03 2.84
CA THR A 87 -12.12 17.44 3.27
C THR A 87 -12.82 16.75 2.12
N PHE A 88 -13.30 15.55 2.36
CA PHE A 88 -14.06 14.76 1.40
C PHE A 88 -15.51 14.58 1.85
N GLU A 89 -16.41 14.44 0.89
CA GLU A 89 -17.78 14.08 1.16
C GLU A 89 -17.82 12.65 1.74
N ASP A 90 -18.54 12.47 2.85
CA ASP A 90 -18.62 11.22 3.58
C ASP A 90 -17.25 10.57 3.93
N ASN A 91 -16.17 11.36 3.98
CA ASN A 91 -14.81 10.90 4.20
C ASN A 91 -14.37 9.80 3.19
N ARG A 92 -14.76 9.93 1.95
CA ARG A 92 -14.46 8.99 0.87
C ARG A 92 -13.53 9.62 -0.17
N LEU A 93 -12.39 8.98 -0.42
CA LEU A 93 -11.54 9.35 -1.55
C LEU A 93 -12.23 8.91 -2.84
N PRO A 94 -12.39 9.80 -3.85
CA PRO A 94 -13.07 9.47 -5.10
C PRO A 94 -12.41 8.34 -5.88
N GLU A 95 -13.18 7.72 -6.78
CA GLU A 95 -12.67 6.81 -7.79
C GLU A 95 -11.67 7.52 -8.70
N GLY A 96 -10.54 6.84 -9.00
CA GLY A 96 -9.49 7.35 -9.88
C GLY A 96 -8.82 8.64 -9.40
N ALA A 97 -8.91 9.01 -8.11
CA ALA A 97 -8.42 10.29 -7.60
C ALA A 97 -6.99 10.62 -8.03
N PHE A 98 -6.09 9.63 -8.01
CA PHE A 98 -4.67 9.77 -8.42
C PHE A 98 -4.27 8.69 -9.43
N ASP A 99 -5.21 8.28 -10.29
CA ASP A 99 -4.93 7.36 -11.38
C ASP A 99 -3.78 7.88 -12.25
N GLY A 100 -2.72 7.09 -12.34
CA GLY A 100 -1.50 7.44 -13.06
C GLY A 100 -1.51 7.09 -14.54
N ALA A 101 -2.65 6.66 -15.09
CA ALA A 101 -2.79 6.39 -16.52
C ALA A 101 -2.68 7.69 -17.33
N ASP A 102 -1.79 7.69 -18.31
CA ASP A 102 -1.75 8.77 -19.30
C ASP A 102 -2.91 8.60 -20.29
N PRO A 103 -3.87 9.54 -20.33
CA PRO A 103 -5.05 9.43 -21.21
C PRO A 103 -4.72 9.48 -22.70
N LYS A 104 -3.51 9.90 -23.09
CA LYS A 104 -3.12 9.99 -24.51
C LYS A 104 -2.47 8.71 -25.04
N VAL A 105 -1.71 8.02 -24.21
CA VAL A 105 -0.92 6.85 -24.64
C VAL A 105 -1.31 5.57 -23.93
N ASN A 106 -2.22 5.65 -22.96
CA ASN A 106 -2.67 4.52 -22.13
C ASN A 106 -1.51 3.73 -21.51
N MET A 107 -0.50 4.47 -21.02
CA MET A 107 0.69 3.92 -20.36
C MET A 107 0.83 4.53 -18.98
N THR A 108 1.53 3.80 -18.10
CA THR A 108 1.85 4.22 -16.73
C THR A 108 2.97 5.26 -16.76
N THR A 109 2.70 6.48 -16.33
CA THR A 109 3.70 7.55 -16.37
C THR A 109 3.69 8.48 -15.16
N ALA A 110 2.77 8.28 -14.19
CA ALA A 110 2.71 9.11 -13.00
C ALA A 110 3.96 8.94 -12.13
N LYS A 111 4.48 10.07 -11.64
CA LYS A 111 5.72 10.17 -10.88
C LYS A 111 5.49 10.29 -9.38
N PHE A 112 4.28 10.06 -8.90
CA PHE A 112 4.01 10.09 -7.45
C PHE A 112 4.92 9.12 -6.71
N ARG A 113 5.57 9.63 -5.66
CA ARG A 113 6.41 8.84 -4.74
C ARG A 113 5.83 8.79 -3.34
N TYR A 114 5.20 9.87 -2.91
CA TYR A 114 4.65 10.01 -1.56
C TYR A 114 3.33 10.75 -1.62
N ILE A 115 2.28 10.15 -1.07
CA ILE A 115 0.97 10.78 -0.92
C ILE A 115 0.54 10.67 0.53
N THR A 116 0.19 11.81 1.16
CA THR A 116 -0.34 11.85 2.52
C THR A 116 -1.83 12.15 2.47
N LEU A 117 -2.63 11.21 2.96
CA LEU A 117 -4.09 11.26 3.00
C LEU A 117 -4.59 11.82 4.34
N PRO A 118 -5.84 12.33 4.41
CA PRO A 118 -6.52 12.59 5.67
C PRO A 118 -6.71 11.32 6.51
N ASP A 119 -6.47 11.42 7.81
CA ASP A 119 -6.56 10.28 8.73
C ASP A 119 -8.01 9.80 8.99
N ASN A 120 -9.01 10.59 8.59
CA ASN A 120 -10.43 10.31 8.81
C ASN A 120 -11.13 9.63 7.63
N LEU A 121 -10.40 9.25 6.58
CA LEU A 121 -11.00 8.55 5.44
C LEU A 121 -11.52 7.18 5.86
N VAL A 122 -12.72 6.85 5.38
CA VAL A 122 -13.38 5.56 5.59
C VAL A 122 -13.38 4.69 4.34
N SER A 123 -13.10 5.26 3.16
CA SER A 123 -13.07 4.54 1.89
C SER A 123 -12.01 5.12 0.96
N LEU A 124 -11.29 4.24 0.26
CA LEU A 124 -10.50 4.57 -0.92
C LEU A 124 -11.27 4.09 -2.16
N GLY A 125 -11.49 4.99 -3.12
CA GLY A 125 -12.21 4.68 -4.35
C GLY A 125 -11.50 3.64 -5.22
N ALA A 126 -12.23 3.00 -6.12
CA ALA A 126 -11.64 2.14 -7.14
C ALA A 126 -10.63 2.94 -7.98
N PHE A 127 -9.56 2.29 -8.43
CA PHE A 127 -8.51 2.89 -9.28
C PHE A 127 -7.79 4.11 -8.65
N ALA A 128 -7.96 4.37 -7.33
CA ALA A 128 -7.52 5.63 -6.74
C ALA A 128 -6.04 5.94 -6.92
N PHE A 129 -5.18 4.93 -6.94
CA PHE A 129 -3.72 5.04 -7.13
C PHE A 129 -3.22 4.09 -8.22
N GLN A 130 -4.10 3.55 -9.08
CA GLN A 130 -3.63 2.65 -10.12
C GLN A 130 -2.59 3.34 -11.01
N PHE A 131 -1.67 2.56 -11.58
CA PHE A 131 -0.64 3.05 -12.47
C PHE A 131 0.28 4.13 -11.87
N CYS A 132 0.62 3.97 -10.59
CA CYS A 132 1.62 4.80 -9.91
C CYS A 132 2.89 3.97 -9.58
N PRO A 133 3.72 3.61 -10.58
CA PRO A 133 4.81 2.64 -10.41
C PRO A 133 5.91 3.09 -9.45
N GLU A 134 6.14 4.41 -9.32
CA GLU A 134 7.14 4.98 -8.41
C GLU A 134 6.59 5.27 -7.00
N LEU A 135 5.31 5.01 -6.74
CA LEU A 135 4.68 5.29 -5.45
C LEU A 135 5.26 4.36 -4.37
N LYS A 136 5.95 4.96 -3.40
CA LYS A 136 6.64 4.23 -2.33
C LYS A 136 5.81 4.09 -1.07
N ASN A 137 5.03 5.13 -0.75
CA ASN A 137 4.26 5.16 0.49
C ASN A 137 3.00 6.03 0.37
N VAL A 138 1.92 5.49 0.93
CA VAL A 138 0.67 6.17 1.22
C VAL A 138 0.30 5.78 2.65
N ASN A 139 -0.02 6.76 3.53
CA ASN A 139 -0.55 6.42 4.84
C ASN A 139 -1.96 5.82 4.66
N ILE A 140 -2.13 4.56 5.04
CA ILE A 140 -3.44 3.92 5.06
C ILE A 140 -4.14 4.33 6.36
N PRO A 141 -5.25 5.11 6.32
CA PRO A 141 -5.92 5.56 7.53
C PRO A 141 -6.49 4.39 8.34
N VAL A 142 -6.28 4.39 9.65
CA VAL A 142 -6.80 3.33 10.54
C VAL A 142 -8.32 3.27 10.59
N THR A 143 -9.00 4.34 10.19
CA THR A 143 -10.46 4.47 10.08
C THR A 143 -11.04 3.82 8.84
N LEU A 144 -10.18 3.31 7.94
CA LEU A 144 -10.61 2.74 6.65
C LEU A 144 -11.44 1.47 6.85
N LYS A 145 -12.54 1.38 6.12
CA LYS A 145 -13.47 0.23 6.10
C LYS A 145 -13.58 -0.40 4.72
N GLU A 146 -13.38 0.40 3.68
CA GLU A 146 -13.58 -0.01 2.30
C GLU A 146 -12.38 0.35 1.42
N LEU A 147 -11.95 -0.62 0.65
CA LEU A 147 -11.01 -0.48 -0.45
C LEU A 147 -11.76 -0.70 -1.76
N GLY A 148 -11.51 0.11 -2.77
CA GLY A 148 -12.03 -0.12 -4.12
C GLY A 148 -11.21 -1.15 -4.88
N GLY A 149 -11.77 -1.75 -5.93
CA GLY A 149 -10.99 -2.59 -6.84
C GLY A 149 -9.90 -1.80 -7.56
N TYR A 150 -8.78 -2.46 -7.88
CA TYR A 150 -7.65 -1.84 -8.58
C TYR A 150 -7.02 -0.63 -7.85
N THR A 151 -7.32 -0.40 -6.57
CA THR A 151 -6.87 0.82 -5.86
C THR A 151 -5.37 1.06 -5.99
N PHE A 152 -4.53 0.03 -5.90
CA PHE A 152 -3.07 0.10 -6.02
C PHE A 152 -2.53 -0.75 -7.19
N PHE A 153 -3.34 -0.98 -8.21
CA PHE A 153 -2.94 -1.77 -9.37
C PHE A 153 -1.69 -1.15 -10.06
N GLU A 154 -0.66 -1.97 -10.31
CA GLU A 154 0.64 -1.54 -10.87
C GLU A 154 1.37 -0.44 -10.06
N CYS A 155 1.31 -0.53 -8.72
CA CYS A 155 2.15 0.26 -7.83
C CYS A 155 3.39 -0.56 -7.41
N HIS A 156 4.36 -0.73 -8.31
CA HIS A 156 5.49 -1.68 -8.16
C HIS A 156 6.35 -1.45 -6.91
N GLU A 157 6.57 -0.19 -6.51
CA GLU A 157 7.45 0.18 -5.39
C GLU A 157 6.72 0.36 -4.04
N ILE A 158 5.37 0.22 -4.03
CA ILE A 158 4.59 0.52 -2.83
C ILE A 158 4.91 -0.44 -1.69
N PHE A 159 5.06 0.12 -0.48
CA PHE A 159 5.37 -0.60 0.77
C PHE A 159 6.65 -1.44 0.72
N LYS A 160 7.54 -1.21 -0.22
CA LYS A 160 8.81 -1.94 -0.35
C LYS A 160 9.63 -1.88 0.92
N GLY A 161 9.93 -3.06 1.49
CA GLY A 161 10.66 -3.20 2.75
C GLY A 161 9.85 -2.80 4.00
N GLN A 162 8.53 -2.66 3.87
CA GLN A 162 7.60 -2.40 4.95
C GLN A 162 6.54 -3.51 5.00
N CYS A 163 5.93 -3.73 6.17
CA CYS A 163 4.75 -4.57 6.28
C CYS A 163 3.51 -3.75 5.90
N LEU A 164 2.72 -4.22 4.95
CA LEU A 164 1.42 -3.64 4.67
C LEU A 164 0.44 -4.03 5.78
N GLU A 165 0.03 -3.08 6.61
CA GLU A 165 -1.02 -3.31 7.61
C GLU A 165 -2.39 -2.91 7.05
N ILE A 166 -3.28 -3.91 6.89
CA ILE A 166 -4.67 -3.67 6.49
C ILE A 166 -5.47 -3.26 7.75
N PRO A 167 -6.21 -2.12 7.72
CA PRO A 167 -6.97 -1.63 8.87
C PRO A 167 -8.01 -2.63 9.39
N THR A 168 -8.29 -2.55 10.69
CA THR A 168 -9.09 -3.57 11.43
C THR A 168 -10.52 -3.71 10.95
N ASP A 169 -11.11 -2.65 10.42
CA ASP A 169 -12.50 -2.64 9.96
C ASP A 169 -12.67 -3.09 8.49
N VAL A 170 -11.56 -3.35 7.77
CA VAL A 170 -11.61 -3.86 6.40
C VAL A 170 -11.96 -5.34 6.41
N THR A 171 -13.04 -5.70 5.76
CA THR A 171 -13.54 -7.09 5.70
C THR A 171 -13.34 -7.75 4.34
N VAL A 172 -13.01 -6.98 3.31
CA VAL A 172 -12.82 -7.46 1.93
C VAL A 172 -11.59 -6.80 1.31
N ILE A 173 -10.70 -7.60 0.73
CA ILE A 173 -9.70 -7.12 -0.22
C ILE A 173 -10.28 -7.31 -1.61
N PRO A 174 -10.61 -6.24 -2.34
CA PRO A 174 -11.31 -6.35 -3.61
C PRO A 174 -10.42 -6.81 -4.76
N SER A 175 -11.06 -7.12 -5.89
CA SER A 175 -10.38 -7.62 -7.08
C SER A 175 -9.26 -6.69 -7.54
N LEU A 176 -8.10 -7.30 -7.82
CA LEU A 176 -6.90 -6.65 -8.38
C LEU A 176 -6.38 -5.44 -7.56
N CYS A 177 -6.77 -5.34 -6.28
CA CYS A 177 -6.47 -4.18 -5.43
C CYS A 177 -4.97 -3.91 -5.30
N PHE A 178 -4.15 -4.95 -5.14
CA PHE A 178 -2.69 -4.90 -5.01
C PHE A 178 -1.98 -5.69 -6.13
N CYS A 179 -2.62 -5.84 -7.27
CA CYS A 179 -2.05 -6.55 -8.39
C CYS A 179 -0.84 -5.77 -8.94
N TYR A 180 0.29 -6.45 -9.16
CA TYR A 180 1.60 -5.88 -9.52
C TYR A 180 2.18 -4.92 -8.48
N CYS A 181 1.89 -5.14 -7.19
CA CYS A 181 2.56 -4.46 -6.10
C CYS A 181 3.78 -5.29 -5.63
N GLU A 182 4.80 -5.38 -6.46
CA GLU A 182 5.99 -6.22 -6.25
C GLU A 182 6.80 -5.84 -5.00
N GLY A 183 6.64 -4.61 -4.52
CA GLY A 183 7.26 -4.12 -3.30
C GLY A 183 6.72 -4.75 -2.02
N ILE A 184 5.50 -5.34 -2.05
CA ILE A 184 4.87 -5.94 -0.87
C ILE A 184 5.50 -7.30 -0.59
N GLY A 185 6.26 -7.38 0.50
CA GLY A 185 6.87 -8.63 0.99
C GLY A 185 6.11 -9.26 2.15
N ASP A 186 5.49 -8.44 2.98
CA ASP A 186 4.74 -8.89 4.15
C ASP A 186 3.42 -8.12 4.25
N VAL A 187 2.37 -8.83 4.66
CA VAL A 187 1.04 -8.25 4.90
C VAL A 187 0.48 -8.73 6.23
N LYS A 188 -0.12 -7.80 6.96
CA LYS A 188 -0.89 -8.11 8.18
C LYS A 188 -2.36 -7.88 7.90
N PHE A 189 -3.10 -8.97 7.81
CA PHE A 189 -4.55 -8.95 7.67
C PHE A 189 -5.23 -8.75 9.02
N PRO A 190 -6.35 -8.02 9.09
CA PRO A 190 -7.16 -7.95 10.29
C PRO A 190 -7.92 -9.28 10.52
N ASP A 191 -8.18 -9.59 11.79
CA ASP A 191 -8.93 -10.81 12.14
C ASP A 191 -10.36 -10.81 11.57
N GLY A 192 -10.93 -9.62 11.32
CA GLY A 192 -12.24 -9.44 10.69
C GLY A 192 -12.32 -9.64 9.18
N LEU A 193 -11.18 -9.89 8.50
CA LEU A 193 -11.17 -10.09 7.05
C LEU A 193 -11.91 -11.37 6.68
N LYS A 194 -12.85 -11.26 5.74
CA LYS A 194 -13.71 -12.37 5.28
C LYS A 194 -13.38 -12.81 3.86
N ARG A 195 -12.95 -11.89 3.01
CA ARG A 195 -12.82 -12.17 1.58
C ARG A 195 -11.57 -11.54 0.99
N ILE A 196 -10.87 -12.32 0.15
CA ILE A 196 -9.82 -11.88 -0.76
C ILE A 196 -10.31 -12.20 -2.15
N GLU A 197 -10.57 -11.17 -2.96
CA GLU A 197 -11.22 -11.33 -4.26
C GLU A 197 -10.22 -11.68 -5.38
N ASN A 198 -10.75 -11.87 -6.60
CA ASN A 198 -9.99 -12.29 -7.78
C ASN A 198 -8.74 -11.42 -8.00
N GLY A 199 -7.59 -12.08 -8.12
CA GLY A 199 -6.32 -11.45 -8.49
C GLY A 199 -5.81 -10.39 -7.52
N ALA A 200 -6.33 -10.34 -6.30
CA ALA A 200 -6.07 -9.26 -5.36
C ALA A 200 -4.59 -8.97 -5.13
N PHE A 201 -3.74 -9.99 -5.22
CA PHE A 201 -2.28 -9.92 -4.99
C PHE A 201 -1.48 -10.60 -6.10
N VAL A 202 -1.95 -10.56 -7.33
CA VAL A 202 -1.16 -11.05 -8.48
C VAL A 202 0.17 -10.30 -8.53
N ASN A 203 1.25 -11.03 -8.75
CA ASN A 203 2.61 -10.50 -8.86
C ASN A 203 3.08 -9.66 -7.65
N CYS A 204 2.60 -9.98 -6.44
CA CYS A 204 3.27 -9.59 -5.20
C CYS A 204 4.41 -10.58 -4.86
N ASN A 205 5.25 -10.24 -3.88
CA ASN A 205 6.43 -11.04 -3.52
C ASN A 205 6.44 -11.39 -2.03
N PHE A 206 5.43 -12.11 -1.56
CA PHE A 206 5.31 -12.46 -0.15
C PHE A 206 6.39 -13.43 0.32
N ASN A 207 6.89 -13.23 1.54
CA ASN A 207 7.71 -14.20 2.24
C ASN A 207 6.85 -15.38 2.70
N ASN A 208 6.21 -15.26 3.88
CA ASN A 208 5.19 -16.18 4.34
C ASN A 208 3.82 -15.52 4.28
N MET A 209 2.75 -16.32 4.24
CA MET A 209 1.39 -15.80 4.25
C MET A 209 0.67 -16.26 5.51
N ILE A 210 0.14 -15.30 6.29
CA ILE A 210 -0.70 -15.58 7.45
C ILE A 210 -2.12 -15.13 7.15
N LEU A 211 -3.00 -16.08 6.91
CA LEU A 211 -4.42 -15.86 6.63
C LEU A 211 -5.22 -15.89 7.95
N PRO A 212 -6.14 -14.93 8.17
CA PRO A 212 -6.85 -14.79 9.43
C PRO A 212 -7.92 -15.87 9.64
N GLU A 213 -8.37 -16.00 10.90
CA GLU A 213 -9.30 -17.07 11.31
C GLU A 213 -10.70 -16.95 10.72
N ASN A 214 -11.15 -15.71 10.45
CA ASN A 214 -12.49 -15.44 9.93
C ASN A 214 -12.54 -15.37 8.40
N LEU A 215 -11.47 -15.75 7.70
CA LEU A 215 -11.43 -15.77 6.25
C LEU A 215 -12.37 -16.86 5.71
N GLU A 216 -13.32 -16.46 4.86
CA GLU A 216 -14.35 -17.31 4.31
C GLU A 216 -14.13 -17.65 2.83
N TYR A 217 -13.43 -16.75 2.08
CA TYR A 217 -13.31 -16.85 0.63
C TYR A 217 -11.98 -16.32 0.10
N ILE A 218 -11.43 -17.02 -0.90
CA ILE A 218 -10.26 -16.60 -1.67
C ILE A 218 -10.57 -16.81 -3.15
N GLY A 219 -10.58 -15.72 -3.92
CA GLY A 219 -10.92 -15.70 -5.34
C GLY A 219 -9.82 -16.27 -6.25
N PRO A 220 -10.16 -16.56 -7.52
CA PRO A 220 -9.22 -17.04 -8.51
C PRO A 220 -8.00 -16.14 -8.66
N ASP A 221 -6.82 -16.73 -8.90
CA ASP A 221 -5.55 -16.02 -9.13
C ASP A 221 -5.13 -15.06 -7.99
N ALA A 222 -5.76 -15.13 -6.80
CA ALA A 222 -5.52 -14.16 -5.73
C ALA A 222 -4.04 -14.03 -5.35
N PHE A 223 -3.27 -15.12 -5.42
CA PHE A 223 -1.84 -15.20 -5.09
C PHE A 223 -1.02 -15.76 -6.25
N LEU A 224 -1.41 -15.44 -7.47
CA LEU A 224 -0.68 -15.86 -8.67
C LEU A 224 0.57 -14.98 -8.86
N TYR A 225 1.67 -15.58 -9.26
CA TYR A 225 2.84 -14.92 -9.82
C TYR A 225 3.07 -15.39 -11.26
N VAL A 226 3.26 -14.44 -12.18
CA VAL A 226 3.57 -14.72 -13.58
C VAL A 226 4.87 -14.02 -13.93
N ASP A 227 5.86 -14.80 -14.36
CA ASP A 227 7.10 -14.28 -14.90
C ASP A 227 6.94 -14.08 -16.41
N TYR A 228 6.92 -12.83 -16.86
CA TYR A 228 6.79 -12.46 -18.26
C TYR A 228 8.14 -12.33 -18.98
N GLU A 229 9.27 -12.37 -18.27
CA GLU A 229 10.61 -12.24 -18.87
C GLU A 229 11.09 -13.55 -19.51
N GLN A 230 10.47 -14.67 -19.18
CA GLN A 230 10.81 -15.95 -19.78
C GLN A 230 9.95 -16.21 -21.03
N GLU A 231 10.59 -16.27 -22.20
CA GLU A 231 9.97 -16.51 -23.52
C GLU A 231 9.23 -17.85 -23.65
N ALA A 232 9.47 -18.81 -22.74
CA ALA A 232 8.80 -20.09 -22.69
C ALA A 232 7.59 -20.03 -21.76
N ALA A 233 6.46 -19.61 -22.31
CA ALA A 233 5.13 -19.76 -21.72
C ALA A 233 5.07 -19.44 -20.21
N SER A 234 4.75 -18.21 -19.90
CA SER A 234 4.21 -17.74 -18.62
C SER A 234 4.08 -18.83 -17.54
N GLU A 235 5.19 -19.19 -16.90
CA GLU A 235 5.13 -20.12 -15.78
C GLU A 235 4.30 -19.49 -14.68
N ARG A 236 3.22 -20.17 -14.33
CA ARG A 236 2.36 -19.77 -13.21
C ARG A 236 3.00 -20.27 -11.92
N ASN A 237 3.31 -19.36 -11.01
CA ASN A 237 3.91 -19.64 -9.73
C ASN A 237 3.04 -19.02 -8.61
N ASN A 238 3.36 -19.32 -7.35
CA ASN A 238 2.75 -18.66 -6.22
C ASN A 238 3.46 -17.32 -5.94
N ALA A 239 2.72 -16.26 -5.70
CA ALA A 239 3.24 -14.99 -5.16
C ALA A 239 3.83 -15.14 -3.74
N ILE A 240 3.52 -16.25 -3.06
CA ILE A 240 4.00 -16.60 -1.72
C ILE A 240 5.23 -17.49 -1.88
N LYS A 241 6.42 -17.01 -1.48
CA LYS A 241 7.68 -17.78 -1.58
C LYS A 241 7.83 -18.83 -0.48
N GLY A 242 7.44 -18.48 0.73
CA GLY A 242 7.49 -19.34 1.90
C GLY A 242 6.23 -20.16 2.12
N ASP A 243 5.93 -20.44 3.37
CA ASP A 243 4.81 -21.26 3.78
C ASP A 243 3.51 -20.46 3.99
N ILE A 244 2.39 -21.18 4.04
CA ILE A 244 1.05 -20.61 4.27
C ILE A 244 0.58 -21.03 5.66
N TYR A 245 0.20 -20.06 6.46
CA TYR A 245 -0.41 -20.23 7.77
C TYR A 245 -1.87 -19.80 7.69
N CYS A 246 -2.82 -20.71 7.69
CA CYS A 246 -4.24 -20.40 7.66
C CYS A 246 -4.88 -20.69 9.02
N LYS A 247 -5.31 -19.61 9.71
CA LYS A 247 -5.89 -19.72 11.06
C LYS A 247 -7.35 -20.17 11.05
N ALA A 248 -8.00 -20.20 9.90
CA ALA A 248 -9.40 -20.62 9.79
C ALA A 248 -9.54 -22.13 10.06
N VAL A 249 -10.46 -22.50 10.96
CA VAL A 249 -10.75 -23.91 11.28
C VAL A 249 -11.38 -24.63 10.09
N ASN A 250 -12.27 -23.95 9.37
CA ASN A 250 -12.84 -24.45 8.12
C ASN A 250 -12.04 -23.85 6.95
N PRO A 251 -11.65 -24.65 5.95
CA PRO A 251 -10.96 -24.13 4.78
C PRO A 251 -11.77 -23.00 4.11
N PRO A 252 -11.19 -21.79 3.91
CA PRO A 252 -11.83 -20.80 3.06
C PRO A 252 -12.22 -21.37 1.71
N VAL A 253 -13.39 -21.03 1.20
CA VAL A 253 -13.85 -21.45 -0.11
C VAL A 253 -12.91 -20.86 -1.16
N CYS A 254 -12.36 -21.72 -2.01
CA CYS A 254 -11.56 -21.36 -3.15
C CYS A 254 -12.37 -21.67 -4.42
N ASP A 255 -12.70 -20.63 -5.19
CA ASP A 255 -13.29 -20.82 -6.51
C ASP A 255 -12.22 -20.81 -7.59
N ASP A 256 -12.47 -21.53 -8.66
CA ASP A 256 -11.81 -21.30 -9.93
C ASP A 256 -12.66 -20.35 -10.80
N ASP A 257 -12.09 -19.82 -11.86
CA ASP A 257 -12.83 -18.99 -12.83
C ASP A 257 -13.54 -19.83 -13.91
N ASN A 258 -13.86 -21.09 -13.65
CA ASN A 258 -14.32 -22.09 -14.60
C ASN A 258 -13.30 -22.42 -15.72
N ARG A 259 -12.06 -21.97 -15.60
CA ARG A 259 -10.92 -22.26 -16.48
C ARG A 259 -9.79 -22.97 -15.74
N GLY A 260 -10.04 -23.37 -14.47
CA GLY A 260 -9.06 -24.03 -13.61
C GLY A 260 -8.05 -23.06 -12.97
N LYS A 261 -8.40 -21.79 -12.83
CA LYS A 261 -7.56 -20.78 -12.18
C LYS A 261 -7.90 -20.68 -10.70
N TRP A 262 -7.19 -21.43 -9.91
CA TRP A 262 -7.32 -21.42 -8.45
C TRP A 262 -6.59 -20.22 -7.83
N PRO A 263 -6.89 -19.86 -6.56
CA PRO A 263 -6.16 -18.83 -5.81
C PRO A 263 -4.66 -19.05 -5.74
N PHE A 264 -4.25 -20.32 -5.70
CA PHE A 264 -2.88 -20.78 -5.58
C PHE A 264 -2.48 -21.64 -6.77
N VAL A 265 -1.19 -21.71 -7.05
CA VAL A 265 -0.60 -22.69 -7.96
C VAL A 265 -0.18 -23.92 -7.16
N ALA A 266 -0.34 -25.12 -7.72
CA ALA A 266 0.09 -26.37 -7.07
C ALA A 266 1.59 -26.31 -6.75
N ASP A 267 1.92 -26.62 -5.49
CA ASP A 267 3.30 -26.58 -5.01
C ASP A 267 3.51 -27.68 -3.95
N ALA A 268 4.20 -28.74 -4.34
CA ALA A 268 4.45 -29.89 -3.48
C ALA A 268 5.45 -29.62 -2.37
N GLU A 269 6.28 -28.58 -2.50
CA GLU A 269 7.30 -28.25 -1.50
C GLU A 269 6.75 -27.36 -0.37
N LYS A 270 5.70 -26.63 -0.64
CA LYS A 270 5.10 -25.69 0.29
C LYS A 270 4.31 -26.38 1.40
N THR A 271 4.48 -25.92 2.64
CA THR A 271 3.72 -26.38 3.79
C THR A 271 2.56 -25.45 4.09
N VAL A 272 1.38 -26.02 4.33
CA VAL A 272 0.20 -25.31 4.81
C VAL A 272 0.00 -25.66 6.28
N TYR A 273 0.11 -24.68 7.15
CA TYR A 273 -0.15 -24.80 8.57
C TYR A 273 -1.60 -24.42 8.86
N VAL A 274 -2.30 -25.31 9.58
CA VAL A 274 -3.74 -25.19 9.86
C VAL A 274 -4.02 -25.49 11.34
N PRO A 275 -5.21 -25.11 11.87
CA PRO A 275 -5.58 -25.45 13.26
C PRO A 275 -5.65 -26.96 13.50
N VAL A 276 -5.40 -27.37 14.74
CA VAL A 276 -5.52 -28.77 15.18
C VAL A 276 -6.89 -29.33 14.80
N GLY A 277 -6.91 -30.51 14.19
CA GLY A 277 -8.11 -31.20 13.72
C GLY A 277 -8.64 -30.73 12.36
N SER A 278 -7.99 -29.78 11.69
CA SER A 278 -8.46 -29.22 10.41
C SER A 278 -7.79 -29.81 9.18
N ALA A 279 -6.64 -30.47 9.32
CA ALA A 279 -5.81 -30.89 8.17
C ALA A 279 -6.55 -31.75 7.15
N GLU A 280 -7.46 -32.64 7.59
CA GLU A 280 -8.23 -33.50 6.66
C GLU A 280 -9.22 -32.70 5.84
N ALA A 281 -9.90 -31.70 6.44
CA ALA A 281 -10.79 -30.81 5.74
C ALA A 281 -10.06 -30.04 4.64
N TYR A 282 -8.85 -29.52 4.93
CA TYR A 282 -8.03 -28.80 3.97
C TYR A 282 -7.54 -29.70 2.81
N ARG A 283 -7.12 -30.94 3.09
CA ARG A 283 -6.72 -31.91 2.04
C ARG A 283 -7.83 -32.20 1.04
N ASN A 284 -9.08 -32.14 1.48
CA ASN A 284 -10.25 -32.43 0.64
C ASN A 284 -10.88 -31.17 0.01
N ALA A 285 -10.55 -29.98 0.49
CA ALA A 285 -11.14 -28.73 0.00
C ALA A 285 -10.60 -28.34 -1.39
N PRO A 286 -11.48 -27.91 -2.31
CA PRO A 286 -11.06 -27.35 -3.59
C PRO A 286 -10.05 -26.19 -3.41
N GLY A 287 -9.06 -26.11 -4.31
CA GLY A 287 -7.97 -25.13 -4.20
C GLY A 287 -6.90 -25.49 -3.20
N TRP A 288 -7.25 -25.92 -1.98
CA TRP A 288 -6.30 -26.35 -0.95
C TRP A 288 -5.66 -27.70 -1.26
N ARG A 289 -6.37 -28.63 -1.84
CA ARG A 289 -5.84 -29.95 -2.28
C ARG A 289 -4.70 -29.86 -3.29
N LEU A 290 -4.36 -28.66 -3.77
CA LEU A 290 -3.18 -28.42 -4.59
C LEU A 290 -1.88 -28.54 -3.80
N PHE A 291 -1.95 -28.50 -2.46
CA PHE A 291 -0.84 -28.71 -1.54
C PHE A 291 -0.85 -30.14 -1.02
N THR A 292 0.33 -30.66 -0.70
CA THR A 292 0.51 -32.05 -0.20
C THR A 292 0.91 -32.11 1.27
N LYS A 293 1.52 -31.01 1.79
CA LYS A 293 2.05 -30.94 3.16
C LYS A 293 1.14 -30.09 4.02
N PHE A 294 0.43 -30.71 4.98
CA PHE A 294 -0.39 -30.03 5.97
C PHE A 294 0.11 -30.35 7.36
N VAL A 295 0.36 -29.32 8.17
CA VAL A 295 0.81 -29.42 9.56
C VAL A 295 -0.20 -28.70 10.45
N GLU A 296 -0.60 -29.37 11.53
CA GLU A 296 -1.52 -28.80 12.51
C GLU A 296 -0.77 -28.05 13.60
N LEU A 297 -1.25 -26.84 13.94
CA LEU A 297 -0.68 -25.99 14.98
C LEU A 297 -1.74 -25.61 16.03
N GLU A 298 -1.33 -25.58 17.30
CA GLU A 298 -2.12 -25.00 18.40
C GLU A 298 -1.98 -23.47 18.43
N GLU A 299 -0.80 -22.95 18.11
CA GLU A 299 -0.49 -21.51 18.09
C GLU A 299 0.12 -21.12 16.76
N PHE A 300 -0.34 -20.00 16.22
CA PHE A 300 0.15 -19.44 14.96
C PHE A 300 1.09 -18.26 15.20
N PRO A 301 2.04 -18.02 14.27
CA PRO A 301 2.86 -16.81 14.34
C PRO A 301 1.97 -15.56 14.26
N THR A 302 2.34 -14.54 15.01
CA THR A 302 1.51 -13.34 15.19
C THR A 302 1.63 -12.30 14.07
N THR A 303 2.66 -12.36 13.25
CA THR A 303 2.84 -11.50 12.06
C THR A 303 3.94 -12.07 11.16
N GLY A 304 3.93 -11.72 9.86
CA GLY A 304 5.02 -11.99 8.91
C GLY A 304 6.35 -11.26 9.18
N LEU A 305 6.42 -10.45 10.23
CA LEU A 305 7.70 -10.11 10.81
C LEU A 305 8.23 -11.41 11.40
N THR A 306 9.21 -12.02 10.74
CA THR A 306 10.09 -13.00 11.38
C THR A 306 10.35 -12.43 12.76
N GLU A 307 9.97 -13.15 13.83
CA GLU A 307 10.47 -12.84 15.16
C GLU A 307 11.99 -12.88 15.02
N LEU A 308 12.56 -11.71 14.77
CA LEU A 308 14.00 -11.60 14.73
C LEU A 308 14.44 -12.04 16.11
N ALA A 309 15.05 -13.22 16.17
CA ALA A 309 15.72 -13.68 17.37
C ALA A 309 16.42 -12.47 17.98
N MET A 310 16.24 -12.25 19.29
CA MET A 310 16.90 -11.16 20.00
C MET A 310 18.34 -11.08 19.47
N PRO A 311 18.81 -9.90 19.04
CA PRO A 311 20.17 -9.79 18.56
C PRO A 311 21.10 -10.37 19.62
N ASN A 312 22.18 -11.00 19.17
CA ASN A 312 23.20 -11.57 20.05
C ASN A 312 23.44 -10.61 21.22
N VAL A 313 23.49 -11.09 22.44
CA VAL A 313 23.53 -10.30 23.69
C VAL A 313 24.59 -9.18 23.65
N ASP A 314 25.58 -9.34 22.78
CA ASP A 314 26.70 -8.39 22.60
C ASP A 314 26.51 -7.42 21.39
N ALA A 315 25.43 -7.56 20.62
CA ALA A 315 25.22 -6.69 19.46
C ALA A 315 24.73 -5.29 19.87
N ALA A 316 25.32 -4.25 19.28
CA ALA A 316 24.91 -2.87 19.54
C ALA A 316 23.49 -2.62 19.01
N VAL A 317 22.64 -2.07 19.87
CA VAL A 317 21.24 -1.73 19.57
C VAL A 317 21.13 -0.22 19.36
N TYR A 318 20.39 0.18 18.34
CA TYR A 318 20.15 1.60 18.00
C TYR A 318 18.65 1.89 17.90
N ASP A 319 18.23 3.09 18.27
CA ASP A 319 16.89 3.58 17.97
C ASP A 319 16.73 3.91 16.46
N LEU A 320 15.52 4.27 16.04
CA LEU A 320 15.25 4.62 14.64
C LEU A 320 15.94 5.91 14.19
N GLN A 321 16.48 6.71 15.12
CA GLN A 321 17.27 7.91 14.88
C GLN A 321 18.77 7.62 14.78
N GLY A 322 19.19 6.36 15.00
CA GLY A 322 20.57 5.93 14.94
C GLY A 322 21.35 6.12 16.26
N ASN A 323 20.70 6.46 17.37
CA ASN A 323 21.35 6.58 18.66
C ASN A 323 21.49 5.19 19.29
N ARG A 324 22.65 4.92 19.89
CA ARG A 324 22.89 3.66 20.60
C ARG A 324 22.04 3.57 21.86
N VAL A 325 21.33 2.46 22.02
CA VAL A 325 20.43 2.20 23.16
C VAL A 325 21.00 1.08 24.00
N THR A 326 21.22 1.33 25.28
CA THR A 326 21.76 0.36 26.25
C THR A 326 20.67 -0.41 26.99
N ALA A 327 19.43 0.10 27.01
CA ALA A 327 18.28 -0.51 27.65
C ALA A 327 17.04 -0.36 26.74
N PRO A 328 16.80 -1.26 25.80
CA PRO A 328 15.63 -1.21 24.96
C PRO A 328 14.33 -1.29 25.76
N VAL A 329 13.37 -0.44 25.44
CA VAL A 329 12.04 -0.41 26.07
C VAL A 329 11.14 -1.43 25.39
N LYS A 330 10.49 -2.27 26.17
CA LYS A 330 9.54 -3.28 25.67
C LYS A 330 8.48 -2.68 24.74
N GLY A 331 8.28 -3.32 23.58
CA GLY A 331 7.30 -2.91 22.59
C GLY A 331 7.77 -1.82 21.62
N GLN A 332 8.98 -1.28 21.77
CA GLN A 332 9.55 -0.32 20.82
C GLN A 332 10.43 -0.99 19.77
N ILE A 333 10.54 -0.34 18.60
CA ILE A 333 11.34 -0.83 17.47
C ILE A 333 12.77 -0.28 17.57
N TYR A 334 13.74 -1.18 17.38
CA TYR A 334 15.17 -0.88 17.37
C TYR A 334 15.85 -1.50 16.16
N ILE A 335 17.10 -1.11 15.91
CA ILE A 335 17.97 -1.65 14.86
C ILE A 335 19.17 -2.33 15.53
N SER A 336 19.47 -3.57 15.16
CA SER A 336 20.71 -4.25 15.52
C SER A 336 21.20 -5.06 14.32
N GLU A 337 22.50 -5.02 14.05
CA GLU A 337 23.13 -5.70 12.90
C GLU A 337 22.45 -5.40 11.56
N GLY A 338 21.95 -4.16 11.39
CA GLY A 338 21.23 -3.70 10.20
C GLY A 338 19.78 -4.19 10.07
N LYS A 339 19.26 -4.91 11.08
CA LYS A 339 17.90 -5.43 11.11
C LYS A 339 17.05 -4.73 12.16
N LYS A 340 15.77 -4.47 11.87
CA LYS A 340 14.80 -3.94 12.83
C LYS A 340 14.24 -5.08 13.68
N PHE A 341 14.05 -4.85 14.99
CA PHE A 341 13.39 -5.78 15.90
C PHE A 341 12.56 -5.02 16.94
N ILE A 342 11.60 -5.70 17.57
CA ILE A 342 10.79 -5.15 18.67
C ILE A 342 11.39 -5.68 19.99
N ALA A 343 11.71 -4.78 20.94
CA ALA A 343 12.19 -5.17 22.24
C ALA A 343 11.07 -5.86 23.06
N ARG A 344 11.40 -6.98 23.71
CA ARG A 344 10.47 -7.79 24.52
C ARG A 344 10.51 -7.45 25.99
#